data_470ed6b55b3f4273cbd4f0273080f80c
#
_entry.id   470ed6b55b3f4273cbd4f0273080f80c
#
_cell.length_a   1.000
_cell.length_b   1.000
_cell.length_c   1.000
_cell.angle_alpha   90.00
_cell.angle_beta   90.00
_cell.angle_gamma   90.00
#
_symmetry.space_group_name_H-M   'P 1'
#
loop_
_entity.id
_entity.type
_entity.pdbx_description
1 polymer ?
#
loop_
_entity_poly.entity_id
_entity_poly.type
_entity_poly.pdbx_seq_one_letter_code
_entity_poly.pdbx_strand_id
1 'polypeptide(L)'
;MKVNVHAVNFTVDGKLVDFIQERMNKLEKYYDKVVDADVFLKVEKTSDKENKIAEIKVNVPGDDFIVKKQCKTFEEAVETASESLERLLVK
;
A
#
# COMPACT_ATOMS: atom_id res chain seq x y z
N MET A 1 -6.56 -12.11 0.00
CA MET A 1 -6.90 -11.17 1.09
C MET A 1 -7.82 -10.07 0.59
N LYS A 2 -8.57 -9.48 1.47
CA LYS A 2 -9.39 -8.34 1.14
C LYS A 2 -8.55 -7.07 1.20
N VAL A 3 -8.61 -6.26 0.14
CA VAL A 3 -7.86 -5.00 0.05
C VAL A 3 -8.86 -3.85 -0.05
N ASN A 4 -8.76 -2.91 0.89
CA ASN A 4 -9.58 -1.71 0.90
C ASN A 4 -8.70 -0.51 0.51
N VAL A 5 -9.09 0.19 -0.55
CA VAL A 5 -8.34 1.36 -1.03
C VAL A 5 -9.13 2.62 -0.64
N HIS A 6 -8.45 3.51 0.08
CA HIS A 6 -9.02 4.78 0.54
C HIS A 6 -8.24 5.94 -0.06
N ALA A 7 -8.92 6.76 -0.86
CA ALA A 7 -8.31 7.95 -1.47
C ALA A 7 -8.82 9.20 -0.75
N VAL A 8 -7.90 10.07 -0.35
CA VAL A 8 -8.24 11.31 0.34
C VAL A 8 -8.29 12.46 -0.67
N ASN A 9 -9.47 13.00 -0.88
CA ASN A 9 -9.74 14.17 -1.74
C ASN A 9 -9.43 13.98 -3.23
N PHE A 10 -9.49 12.75 -3.73
CA PHE A 10 -9.38 12.47 -5.16
C PHE A 10 -10.00 11.10 -5.48
N THR A 11 -10.25 10.85 -6.76
CA THR A 11 -10.79 9.57 -7.22
C THR A 11 -9.68 8.69 -7.78
N VAL A 12 -9.60 7.45 -7.27
CA VAL A 12 -8.60 6.49 -7.74
C VAL A 12 -9.10 5.86 -9.04
N ASP A 13 -8.24 5.81 -10.08
CA ASP A 13 -8.63 5.14 -11.31
C ASP A 13 -8.51 3.63 -11.18
N GLY A 14 -9.23 2.91 -12.06
CA GLY A 14 -9.29 1.44 -11.99
C GLY A 14 -7.95 0.76 -12.20
N LYS A 15 -7.06 1.35 -12.99
CA LYS A 15 -5.73 0.79 -13.24
C LYS A 15 -4.88 0.81 -11.98
N LEU A 16 -4.99 1.87 -11.19
CA LEU A 16 -4.25 1.97 -9.93
C LEU A 16 -4.81 0.98 -8.91
N VAL A 17 -6.13 0.83 -8.84
CA VAL A 17 -6.76 -0.16 -7.96
C VAL A 17 -6.28 -1.57 -8.32
N ASP A 18 -6.25 -1.91 -9.60
CA ASP A 18 -5.79 -3.22 -10.07
C ASP A 18 -4.31 -3.44 -9.73
N PHE A 19 -3.49 -2.42 -9.92
CA PHE A 19 -2.07 -2.48 -9.56
C PHE A 19 -1.89 -2.76 -8.06
N ILE A 20 -2.65 -2.06 -7.21
CA ILE A 20 -2.60 -2.25 -5.76
C ILE A 20 -3.02 -3.69 -5.40
N GLN A 21 -4.10 -4.17 -6.01
CA GLN A 21 -4.57 -5.54 -5.75
C GLN A 21 -3.51 -6.57 -6.13
N GLU A 22 -2.86 -6.40 -7.27
CA GLU A 22 -1.80 -7.32 -7.71
C GLU A 22 -0.61 -7.32 -6.74
N ARG A 23 -0.20 -6.14 -6.27
CA ARG A 23 0.92 -6.03 -5.33
C ARG A 23 0.58 -6.68 -3.99
N MET A 24 -0.66 -6.51 -3.53
CA MET A 24 -1.10 -7.14 -2.29
C MET A 24 -1.25 -8.65 -2.44
N ASN A 25 -1.73 -9.12 -3.59
CA ASN A 25 -1.80 -10.55 -3.89
C ASN A 25 -0.41 -11.19 -3.87
N LYS A 26 0.58 -10.49 -4.41
CA LYS A 26 1.98 -10.95 -4.38
C LYS A 26 2.49 -11.02 -2.95
N LEU A 27 2.17 -10.04 -2.12
CA LEU A 27 2.54 -10.03 -0.71
C LEU A 27 1.97 -11.27 0.02
N GLU A 28 0.74 -11.63 -0.27
CA GLU A 28 0.07 -12.78 0.32
C GLU A 28 0.79 -14.09 0.00
N LYS A 29 1.45 -14.19 -1.14
CA LYS A 29 2.23 -15.37 -1.51
C LYS A 29 3.45 -15.56 -0.60
N TYR A 30 4.00 -14.48 -0.06
CA TYR A 30 5.12 -14.54 0.87
C TYR A 30 4.67 -14.78 2.30
N TYR A 31 3.44 -14.40 2.62
CA TYR A 31 2.92 -14.51 3.98
C TYR A 31 1.42 -14.78 3.93
N ASP A 32 1.05 -16.05 4.04
CA ASP A 32 -0.33 -16.51 3.84
C ASP A 32 -1.27 -16.22 5.00
N LYS A 33 -0.77 -15.68 6.11
CA LYS A 33 -1.58 -15.38 7.29
C LYS A 33 -2.18 -13.97 7.28
N VAL A 34 -2.01 -13.24 6.17
CA VAL A 34 -2.60 -11.90 6.05
C VAL A 34 -4.12 -12.01 5.99
N VAL A 35 -4.80 -11.30 6.88
CA VAL A 35 -6.26 -11.25 6.93
C VAL A 35 -6.81 -10.26 5.90
N ASP A 36 -6.33 -9.02 5.96
CA ASP A 36 -6.73 -7.96 5.05
C ASP A 36 -5.67 -6.87 5.01
N ALA A 37 -5.85 -5.91 4.10
CA ALA A 37 -4.98 -4.75 3.98
C ALA A 37 -5.82 -3.52 3.70
N ASP A 38 -5.44 -2.41 4.32
CA ASP A 38 -5.99 -1.09 4.05
C ASP A 38 -4.91 -0.23 3.40
N VAL A 39 -5.21 0.34 2.24
CA VAL A 39 -4.28 1.19 1.51
C VAL A 39 -4.85 2.60 1.47
N PHE A 40 -4.11 3.53 2.05
CA PHE A 40 -4.51 4.94 2.10
C PHE A 40 -3.64 5.73 1.14
N LEU A 41 -4.27 6.45 0.22
CA LEU A 41 -3.59 7.25 -0.79
C LEU A 41 -3.90 8.72 -0.56
N LYS A 42 -2.88 9.56 -0.58
CA LYS A 42 -3.02 10.98 -0.33
C LYS A 42 -2.04 11.77 -1.20
N VAL A 43 -2.48 12.91 -1.69
CA VAL A 43 -1.59 13.88 -2.35
C VAL A 43 -1.27 14.95 -1.33
N GLU A 44 0.00 15.15 -1.04
CA GLU A 44 0.43 16.19 -0.13
C GLU A 44 0.63 17.50 -0.89
N LYS A 45 0.11 18.59 -0.33
CA LYS A 45 0.28 19.93 -0.91
C LYS A 45 1.67 20.44 -0.56
N THR A 46 2.61 20.22 -1.46
CA THR A 46 3.99 20.67 -1.29
C THR A 46 4.55 21.03 -2.66
N SER A 47 5.57 21.88 -2.68
CA SER A 47 6.32 22.19 -3.90
C SER A 47 7.25 21.06 -4.32
N ASP A 48 7.41 20.06 -3.48
CA ASP A 48 8.22 18.87 -3.76
C ASP A 48 7.55 18.01 -4.82
N LYS A 49 8.34 17.44 -5.72
CA LYS A 49 7.85 16.53 -6.76
C LYS A 49 7.41 15.19 -6.19
N GLU A 50 7.95 14.79 -5.05
CA GLU A 50 7.55 13.56 -4.36
C GLU A 50 6.41 13.87 -3.41
N ASN A 51 5.19 13.98 -3.97
CA ASN A 51 4.02 14.40 -3.23
C ASN A 51 2.91 13.34 -3.17
N LYS A 52 3.17 12.12 -3.65
CA LYS A 52 2.20 11.03 -3.62
C LYS A 52 2.53 10.12 -2.44
N ILE A 53 1.58 10.00 -1.52
CA ILE A 53 1.76 9.21 -0.29
C ILE A 53 0.91 7.96 -0.37
N ALA A 54 1.51 6.80 -0.08
CA ALA A 54 0.80 5.55 0.12
C ALA A 54 1.13 5.03 1.51
N GLU A 55 0.09 4.76 2.29
CA GLU A 55 0.21 4.11 3.59
C GLU A 55 -0.53 2.79 3.52
N ILE A 56 0.18 1.71 3.82
CA ILE A 56 -0.39 0.37 3.76
C ILE A 56 -0.37 -0.24 5.15
N LYS A 57 -1.57 -0.61 5.62
CA LYS A 57 -1.73 -1.32 6.88
C LYS A 57 -2.15 -2.75 6.57
N VAL A 58 -1.34 -3.71 6.98
CA VAL A 58 -1.61 -5.13 6.77
C VAL A 58 -1.96 -5.74 8.13
N ASN A 59 -3.13 -6.38 8.20
CA ASN A 59 -3.59 -7.03 9.42
C ASN A 59 -3.31 -8.53 9.35
N VAL A 60 -2.66 -9.04 10.40
CA VAL A 60 -2.37 -10.45 10.57
C VAL A 60 -2.94 -10.89 11.93
N PRO A 61 -3.11 -12.21 12.17
CA PRO A 61 -3.62 -12.65 13.47
C PRO A 61 -2.75 -12.14 14.62
N GLY A 62 -3.37 -11.36 15.50
CA GLY A 62 -2.71 -10.84 16.71
C GLY A 62 -1.82 -9.63 16.53
N ASP A 63 -1.70 -9.08 15.29
CA ASP A 63 -0.82 -7.93 15.05
C ASP A 63 -1.21 -7.18 13.79
N ASP A 64 -0.55 -6.06 13.54
CA ASP A 64 -0.65 -5.34 12.27
C ASP A 64 0.71 -4.73 11.92
N PHE A 65 0.89 -4.43 10.64
CA PHE A 65 2.11 -3.79 10.14
C PHE A 65 1.70 -2.60 9.28
N ILE A 66 2.32 -1.45 9.54
CA ILE A 66 2.04 -0.20 8.81
C ILE A 66 3.33 0.29 8.18
N VAL A 67 3.27 0.60 6.87
CA VAL A 67 4.37 1.23 6.15
C VAL A 67 3.82 2.42 5.37
N LYS A 68 4.51 3.54 5.45
CA LYS A 68 4.15 4.77 4.74
C LYS A 68 5.32 5.18 3.86
N LYS A 69 5.03 5.48 2.59
CA LYS A 69 6.03 5.94 1.63
C LYS A 69 5.51 7.14 0.86
N GLN A 70 6.42 8.04 0.52
CA GLN A 70 6.14 9.23 -0.27
C GLN A 70 7.05 9.21 -1.49
N CYS A 71 6.44 9.23 -2.68
CA CYS A 71 7.15 9.12 -3.94
C CYS A 71 6.53 10.04 -4.98
N LYS A 72 7.03 10.00 -6.21
CA LYS A 72 6.55 10.83 -7.32
C LYS A 72 5.22 10.33 -7.88
N THR A 73 4.98 9.03 -7.81
CA THR A 73 3.74 8.42 -8.28
C THR A 73 3.20 7.48 -7.21
N PHE A 74 1.90 7.21 -7.29
CA PHE A 74 1.28 6.24 -6.37
C PHE A 74 1.79 4.83 -6.63
N GLU A 75 2.03 4.47 -7.89
CA GLU A 75 2.57 3.16 -8.25
C GLU A 75 3.92 2.92 -7.57
N GLU A 76 4.81 3.90 -7.65
CA GLU A 76 6.11 3.82 -6.99
C GLU A 76 5.98 3.74 -5.47
N ALA A 77 5.08 4.54 -4.89
CA ALA A 77 4.86 4.54 -3.45
C ALA A 77 4.31 3.19 -2.96
N VAL A 78 3.34 2.63 -3.69
CA VAL A 78 2.77 1.32 -3.36
C VAL A 78 3.82 0.22 -3.51
N GLU A 79 4.60 0.25 -4.58
CA GLU A 79 5.64 -0.75 -4.82
C GLU A 79 6.70 -0.72 -3.72
N THR A 80 7.19 0.46 -3.38
CA THR A 80 8.20 0.63 -2.33
C THR A 80 7.66 0.20 -0.96
N ALA A 81 6.42 0.56 -0.66
CA ALA A 81 5.77 0.15 0.58
C ALA A 81 5.60 -1.36 0.64
N SER A 82 5.21 -1.99 -0.46
CA SER A 82 5.05 -3.45 -0.54
C SER A 82 6.37 -4.18 -0.30
N GLU A 83 7.46 -3.68 -0.86
CA GLU A 83 8.79 -4.25 -0.65
C GLU A 83 9.20 -4.17 0.81
N SER A 84 8.91 -3.06 1.48
CA SER A 84 9.18 -2.91 2.91
C SER A 84 8.37 -3.88 3.74
N LEU A 85 7.10 -4.08 3.38
CA LEU A 85 6.24 -5.05 4.07
C LEU A 85 6.74 -6.48 3.88
N GLU A 86 7.21 -6.84 2.68
CA GLU A 86 7.78 -8.15 2.43
C GLU A 86 8.94 -8.43 3.39
N ARG A 87 9.82 -7.46 3.59
CA ARG A 87 10.95 -7.59 4.50
C ARG A 87 10.51 -7.75 5.96
N LEU A 88 9.41 -7.09 6.34
CA LEU A 88 8.89 -7.20 7.70
C LEU A 88 8.20 -8.54 7.95
N LEU A 89 7.51 -9.08 6.94
CA LEU A 89 6.71 -10.28 7.07
C LEU A 89 7.51 -11.59 6.90
N VAL A 90 8.61 -11.53 6.17
CA VAL A 90 9.38 -12.74 5.79
C VAL A 90 10.55 -13.00 6.76
N LYS A 91 10.58 -12.39 7.87
CA LYS A 91 11.63 -12.66 8.87
C LYS A 91 11.55 -14.06 9.43
#